data_f131111dd7d51c32a21f7100e8df6621
#
_entry.id   f131111dd7d51c32a21f7100e8df6621
#
_cell.length_a   1.000
_cell.length_b   1.000
_cell.length_c   1.000
_cell.angle_alpha   90.00
_cell.angle_beta   90.00
_cell.angle_gamma   90.00
#
_symmetry.space_group_name_H-M   'P 1'
#
loop_
_entity.id
_entity.type
_entity.pdbx_description
1 polymer ?
#
loop_
_entity_poly.entity_id
_entity_poly.type
_entity_poly.pdbx_seq_one_letter_code
_entity_poly.pdbx_strand_id
1 'polypeptide(L)'
;MSAVNRAAVEAVLRQYTDPYLNQDPISAGCLRSIDIQGDRVSVQLELGYAAGLFKSGWAQMLQMAIEGLEGVTSAKVDISTVIAAHKAQAQIPGLANVKNVVAVASGKGGVGKSTTAANLALALAREGARVGILDADIYGPSQGIMFGIPEGTRPKIKDQKWFVPIESHGVEVMSMAFLTDDNTPMVWRGPMVSGALLQLVTQTAWSDLDYLVIDMPPGTGDIQLTLAQKVPVAGAVIVTTPQDLALLDARKGVEMFRKVNIPVLGVVENMAVHICSNCGHAEHLFGEGGGEKLASQYGVELLASLPLSMLIREQADGGKPTVIAEPDSQIAMVYQELARHVGARIVLQEAATPAMPNITVSDD
;
A
#
# COMPACT_ATOMS: atom_id res chain seq x y z
N MET A 1 -4.16 -47.54 -12.30
CA MET A 1 -3.78 -46.23 -11.73
C MET A 1 -4.70 -45.18 -12.37
N SER A 2 -5.47 -44.49 -11.60
CA SER A 2 -6.30 -43.40 -12.13
C SER A 2 -5.38 -42.27 -12.60
N ALA A 3 -5.47 -41.89 -13.87
CA ALA A 3 -4.69 -40.78 -14.39
C ALA A 3 -5.09 -39.50 -13.62
N VAL A 4 -4.10 -38.72 -13.18
CA VAL A 4 -4.37 -37.40 -12.55
C VAL A 4 -5.21 -36.57 -13.51
N ASN A 5 -6.17 -35.88 -12.98
CA ASN A 5 -7.06 -35.01 -13.76
C ASN A 5 -7.14 -33.60 -13.18
N ARG A 6 -7.65 -32.66 -13.99
CA ARG A 6 -7.79 -31.25 -13.62
C ARG A 6 -8.60 -31.06 -12.32
N ALA A 7 -9.68 -31.82 -12.14
CA ALA A 7 -10.54 -31.70 -10.95
C ALA A 7 -9.79 -32.08 -9.65
N ALA A 8 -8.91 -33.08 -9.71
CA ALA A 8 -8.09 -33.47 -8.57
C ALA A 8 -7.08 -32.36 -8.19
N VAL A 9 -6.43 -31.74 -9.19
CA VAL A 9 -5.51 -30.61 -8.96
C VAL A 9 -6.27 -29.41 -8.40
N GLU A 10 -7.43 -29.06 -8.95
CA GLU A 10 -8.28 -27.99 -8.44
C GLU A 10 -8.75 -28.25 -7.00
N ALA A 11 -9.07 -29.50 -6.66
CA ALA A 11 -9.47 -29.89 -5.30
C ALA A 11 -8.34 -29.69 -4.28
N VAL A 12 -7.08 -29.92 -4.69
CA VAL A 12 -5.91 -29.63 -3.85
C VAL A 12 -5.73 -28.12 -3.69
N LEU A 13 -5.76 -27.36 -4.80
CA LEU A 13 -5.59 -25.89 -4.75
C LEU A 13 -6.62 -25.20 -3.86
N ARG A 14 -7.86 -25.71 -3.80
CA ARG A 14 -8.94 -25.18 -2.93
C ARG A 14 -8.67 -25.37 -1.43
N GLN A 15 -7.73 -26.23 -1.04
CA GLN A 15 -7.38 -26.42 0.36
C GLN A 15 -6.40 -25.38 0.89
N TYR A 16 -5.82 -24.59 0.01
CA TYR A 16 -4.79 -23.59 0.35
C TYR A 16 -5.34 -22.18 0.16
N THR A 17 -5.50 -21.50 1.27
CA THR A 17 -5.99 -20.11 1.30
C THR A 17 -4.83 -19.13 1.19
N ASP A 18 -4.93 -18.17 0.29
CA ASP A 18 -4.05 -16.99 0.28
C ASP A 18 -4.36 -16.14 1.53
N PRO A 19 -3.39 -15.92 2.42
CA PRO A 19 -3.63 -15.24 3.70
C PRO A 19 -4.03 -13.77 3.55
N TYR A 20 -3.72 -13.14 2.41
CA TYR A 20 -4.04 -11.73 2.14
C TYR A 20 -5.39 -11.55 1.45
N LEU A 21 -5.77 -12.47 0.56
CA LEU A 21 -7.08 -12.49 -0.11
C LEU A 21 -8.15 -13.19 0.73
N ASN A 22 -7.78 -14.00 1.73
CA ASN A 22 -8.66 -14.87 2.50
C ASN A 22 -9.51 -15.81 1.62
N GLN A 23 -8.96 -16.22 0.49
CA GLN A 23 -9.62 -17.09 -0.49
C GLN A 23 -8.61 -18.09 -1.08
N ASP A 24 -9.11 -19.24 -1.56
CA ASP A 24 -8.29 -20.16 -2.33
C ASP A 24 -7.99 -19.59 -3.73
N PRO A 25 -6.91 -20.05 -4.42
CA PRO A 25 -6.50 -19.49 -5.72
C PRO A 25 -7.57 -19.54 -6.82
N ILE A 26 -8.50 -20.48 -6.71
CA ILE A 26 -9.57 -20.65 -7.72
C ILE A 26 -10.69 -19.67 -7.43
N SER A 27 -11.17 -19.62 -6.20
CA SER A 27 -12.23 -18.69 -5.76
C SER A 27 -11.79 -17.23 -5.88
N ALA A 28 -10.50 -16.94 -5.65
CA ALA A 28 -9.90 -15.62 -5.86
C ALA A 28 -9.70 -15.27 -7.36
N GLY A 29 -9.98 -16.19 -8.28
CA GLY A 29 -9.76 -15.96 -9.71
C GLY A 29 -8.29 -15.87 -10.13
N CYS A 30 -7.38 -16.37 -9.30
CA CYS A 30 -5.94 -16.34 -9.56
C CYS A 30 -5.49 -17.42 -10.53
N LEU A 31 -6.26 -18.51 -10.72
CA LEU A 31 -5.90 -19.60 -11.61
C LEU A 31 -5.97 -19.18 -13.08
N ARG A 32 -4.84 -19.32 -13.82
CA ARG A 32 -4.76 -19.06 -15.26
C ARG A 32 -4.79 -20.33 -16.07
N SER A 33 -3.97 -21.31 -15.72
CA SER A 33 -3.95 -22.61 -16.44
C SER A 33 -3.53 -23.77 -15.53
N ILE A 34 -4.02 -24.96 -15.87
CA ILE A 34 -3.52 -26.26 -15.41
C ILE A 34 -3.25 -27.06 -16.66
N ASP A 35 -2.00 -27.48 -16.85
CA ASP A 35 -1.56 -28.36 -17.92
C ASP A 35 -1.07 -29.69 -17.31
N ILE A 36 -1.57 -30.82 -17.85
CA ILE A 36 -1.27 -32.18 -17.37
C ILE A 36 -0.71 -32.97 -18.54
N GLN A 37 0.52 -33.38 -18.42
CA GLN A 37 1.25 -34.19 -19.42
C GLN A 37 1.68 -35.51 -18.79
N GLY A 38 0.81 -36.51 -18.87
CA GLY A 38 1.03 -37.81 -18.23
C GLY A 38 0.99 -37.67 -16.70
N ASP A 39 2.14 -37.81 -16.06
CA ASP A 39 2.35 -37.70 -14.62
C ASP A 39 2.94 -36.35 -14.16
N ARG A 40 3.07 -35.39 -15.10
CA ARG A 40 3.59 -34.05 -14.82
C ARG A 40 2.47 -33.03 -14.85
N VAL A 41 2.46 -32.17 -13.84
CA VAL A 41 1.44 -31.11 -13.69
C VAL A 41 2.12 -29.75 -13.70
N SER A 42 1.64 -28.82 -14.53
CA SER A 42 2.05 -27.41 -14.51
C SER A 42 0.85 -26.53 -14.20
N VAL A 43 1.00 -25.62 -13.20
CA VAL A 43 -0.04 -24.69 -12.79
C VAL A 43 0.49 -23.28 -12.94
N GLN A 44 -0.30 -22.39 -13.54
CA GLN A 44 -0.01 -20.97 -13.61
C GLN A 44 -1.03 -20.20 -12.80
N LEU A 45 -0.55 -19.42 -11.84
CA LEU A 45 -1.33 -18.51 -11.03
C LEU A 45 -0.91 -17.06 -11.31
N GLU A 46 -1.84 -16.14 -11.12
CA GLU A 46 -1.59 -14.71 -11.26
C GLU A 46 -2.21 -13.96 -10.08
N LEU A 47 -1.36 -13.25 -9.33
CA LEU A 47 -1.79 -12.42 -8.21
C LEU A 47 -2.00 -10.97 -8.67
N GLY A 48 -3.08 -10.35 -8.22
CA GLY A 48 -3.42 -8.96 -8.53
C GLY A 48 -2.71 -7.93 -7.64
N TYR A 49 -1.86 -8.35 -6.72
CA TYR A 49 -1.15 -7.50 -5.76
C TYR A 49 0.35 -7.80 -5.72
N ALA A 50 1.16 -6.83 -5.27
CA ALA A 50 2.61 -6.99 -5.13
C ALA A 50 2.94 -8.06 -4.06
N ALA A 51 3.61 -9.15 -4.47
CA ALA A 51 3.87 -10.33 -3.64
C ALA A 51 5.21 -10.99 -3.99
N GLY A 52 6.21 -10.22 -4.40
CA GLY A 52 7.49 -10.73 -4.92
C GLY A 52 8.21 -11.66 -3.97
N LEU A 53 8.22 -11.34 -2.68
CA LEU A 53 8.87 -12.15 -1.64
C LEU A 53 8.00 -13.32 -1.16
N PHE A 54 6.68 -13.16 -1.20
CA PHE A 54 5.72 -14.17 -0.75
C PHE A 54 5.55 -15.32 -1.75
N LYS A 55 5.44 -14.99 -3.04
CA LYS A 55 4.99 -15.91 -4.09
C LYS A 55 5.84 -17.17 -4.24
N SER A 56 7.17 -17.09 -4.00
CA SER A 56 8.07 -18.24 -4.18
C SER A 56 7.84 -19.33 -3.12
N GLY A 57 7.68 -18.95 -1.85
CA GLY A 57 7.37 -19.88 -0.78
C GLY A 57 5.97 -20.49 -0.94
N TRP A 58 5.00 -19.68 -1.38
CA TRP A 58 3.64 -20.16 -1.63
C TRP A 58 3.57 -21.10 -2.83
N ALA A 59 4.28 -20.79 -3.92
CA ALA A 59 4.41 -21.69 -5.07
C ALA A 59 4.99 -23.05 -4.67
N GLN A 60 6.05 -23.05 -3.87
CA GLN A 60 6.66 -24.28 -3.39
C GLN A 60 5.71 -25.13 -2.54
N MET A 61 4.95 -24.50 -1.65
CA MET A 61 3.95 -25.17 -0.83
C MET A 61 2.86 -25.83 -1.68
N LEU A 62 2.32 -25.10 -2.66
CA LEU A 62 1.31 -25.62 -3.60
C LEU A 62 1.88 -26.74 -4.48
N GLN A 63 3.12 -26.60 -4.93
CA GLN A 63 3.82 -27.63 -5.70
C GLN A 63 3.90 -28.93 -4.91
N MET A 64 4.40 -28.89 -3.68
CA MET A 64 4.49 -30.08 -2.81
C MET A 64 3.13 -30.74 -2.58
N ALA A 65 2.07 -29.93 -2.44
CA ALA A 65 0.72 -30.44 -2.27
C ALA A 65 0.21 -31.18 -3.53
N ILE A 66 0.50 -30.67 -4.72
CA ILE A 66 0.12 -31.31 -5.99
C ILE A 66 0.93 -32.59 -6.22
N GLU A 67 2.22 -32.61 -5.86
CA GLU A 67 3.07 -33.77 -5.94
C GLU A 67 2.63 -34.92 -5.00
N GLY A 68 1.86 -34.59 -3.95
CA GLY A 68 1.22 -35.58 -3.07
C GLY A 68 0.03 -36.31 -3.69
N LEU A 69 -0.45 -35.91 -4.88
CA LEU A 69 -1.54 -36.60 -5.57
C LEU A 69 -1.05 -37.93 -6.19
N GLU A 70 -1.90 -38.95 -6.07
CA GLU A 70 -1.60 -40.25 -6.72
C GLU A 70 -1.49 -40.07 -8.24
N GLY A 71 -0.38 -40.54 -8.82
CA GLY A 71 -0.09 -40.48 -10.25
C GLY A 71 0.61 -39.18 -10.69
N VAL A 72 1.03 -38.31 -9.78
CA VAL A 72 1.90 -37.17 -10.08
C VAL A 72 3.32 -37.48 -9.66
N THR A 73 4.28 -37.38 -10.59
CA THR A 73 5.72 -37.54 -10.30
C THR A 73 6.43 -36.20 -10.17
N SER A 74 5.91 -35.16 -10.78
CA SER A 74 6.44 -33.80 -10.62
C SER A 74 5.36 -32.75 -10.87
N ALA A 75 5.39 -31.68 -10.09
CA ALA A 75 4.59 -30.51 -10.32
C ALA A 75 5.45 -29.26 -10.49
N LYS A 76 4.94 -28.27 -11.20
CA LYS A 76 5.52 -26.94 -11.30
C LYS A 76 4.41 -25.92 -11.08
N VAL A 77 4.61 -24.99 -10.14
CA VAL A 77 3.69 -23.89 -9.89
C VAL A 77 4.42 -22.58 -10.15
N ASP A 78 3.99 -21.87 -11.19
CA ASP A 78 4.50 -20.53 -11.52
C ASP A 78 3.48 -19.48 -11.09
N ILE A 79 3.92 -18.50 -10.28
CA ILE A 79 3.09 -17.41 -9.80
C ILE A 79 3.62 -16.09 -10.37
N SER A 80 2.82 -15.46 -11.23
CA SER A 80 3.05 -14.10 -11.76
C SER A 80 2.30 -13.06 -10.94
N THR A 81 2.66 -11.80 -11.14
CA THR A 81 1.96 -10.66 -10.54
C THR A 81 1.56 -9.69 -11.64
N VAL A 82 0.27 -9.34 -11.69
CA VAL A 82 -0.28 -8.35 -12.63
C VAL A 82 -1.19 -7.41 -11.86
N ILE A 83 -0.68 -6.22 -11.57
CA ILE A 83 -1.42 -5.19 -10.83
C ILE A 83 -2.31 -4.44 -11.82
N ALA A 84 -3.62 -4.53 -11.63
CA ALA A 84 -4.60 -3.82 -12.42
C ALA A 84 -4.60 -2.32 -12.10
N ALA A 85 -5.07 -1.49 -13.05
CA ALA A 85 -5.24 -0.06 -12.84
C ALA A 85 -6.65 0.23 -12.31
N HIS A 86 -6.76 1.04 -11.26
CA HIS A 86 -8.02 1.55 -10.79
C HIS A 86 -8.66 2.48 -11.85
N LYS A 87 -9.93 2.26 -12.16
CA LYS A 87 -10.62 2.86 -13.32
C LYS A 87 -10.65 4.40 -13.37
N ALA A 88 -10.52 5.06 -12.24
CA ALA A 88 -10.63 6.52 -12.14
C ALA A 88 -9.30 7.28 -12.45
N GLN A 89 -8.16 6.59 -12.57
CA GLN A 89 -6.84 7.23 -12.67
C GLN A 89 -6.60 7.99 -13.98
N ALA A 90 -7.15 7.50 -15.09
CA ALA A 90 -6.89 8.04 -16.43
C ALA A 90 -7.42 9.46 -16.68
N GLN A 91 -8.20 10.03 -15.77
CA GLN A 91 -8.84 11.34 -15.96
C GLN A 91 -7.96 12.53 -15.55
N ILE A 92 -6.87 12.28 -14.80
CA ILE A 92 -5.93 13.33 -14.35
C ILE A 92 -4.60 13.17 -15.08
N PRO A 93 -4.15 14.15 -15.87
CA PRO A 93 -2.94 14.00 -16.70
C PRO A 93 -1.69 13.57 -15.95
N GLY A 94 -1.46 14.09 -14.73
CA GLY A 94 -0.31 13.72 -13.89
C GLY A 94 -0.40 12.29 -13.32
N LEU A 95 -1.59 11.66 -13.34
CA LEU A 95 -1.81 10.30 -12.82
C LEU A 95 -2.10 9.27 -13.91
N ALA A 96 -2.04 9.66 -15.17
CA ALA A 96 -2.39 8.77 -16.30
C ALA A 96 -1.54 7.49 -16.35
N ASN A 97 -0.31 7.54 -15.84
CA ASN A 97 0.63 6.41 -15.77
C ASN A 97 0.66 5.75 -14.37
N VAL A 98 -0.24 6.12 -13.46
CA VAL A 98 -0.32 5.56 -12.11
C VAL A 98 -1.50 4.59 -12.06
N LYS A 99 -1.29 3.33 -11.70
CA LYS A 99 -2.37 2.35 -11.61
C LYS A 99 -3.24 2.54 -10.38
N ASN A 100 -2.62 2.70 -9.21
CA ASN A 100 -3.33 2.78 -7.93
C ASN A 100 -2.78 3.89 -7.06
N VAL A 101 -3.63 4.78 -6.56
CA VAL A 101 -3.27 5.79 -5.58
C VAL A 101 -3.75 5.34 -4.20
N VAL A 102 -2.84 5.28 -3.23
CA VAL A 102 -3.12 4.90 -1.85
C VAL A 102 -2.88 6.10 -0.93
N ALA A 103 -3.92 6.56 -0.25
CA ALA A 103 -3.78 7.63 0.74
C ALA A 103 -3.38 7.04 2.10
N VAL A 104 -2.33 7.58 2.73
CA VAL A 104 -1.98 7.30 4.12
C VAL A 104 -2.34 8.51 4.96
N ALA A 105 -3.31 8.36 5.84
CA ALA A 105 -3.91 9.44 6.59
C ALA A 105 -3.93 9.18 8.10
N SER A 106 -4.06 10.23 8.87
CA SER A 106 -4.23 10.15 10.33
C SER A 106 -5.16 11.25 10.84
N GLY A 107 -5.88 10.97 11.89
CA GLY A 107 -6.77 11.96 12.53
C GLY A 107 -6.03 13.09 13.26
N LYS A 108 -4.76 12.87 13.63
CA LYS A 108 -3.91 13.89 14.30
C LYS A 108 -2.44 13.70 13.92
N GLY A 109 -1.61 14.73 14.19
CA GLY A 109 -0.15 14.66 14.05
C GLY A 109 0.52 13.79 15.13
N GLY A 110 1.74 13.34 14.85
CA GLY A 110 2.59 12.62 15.81
C GLY A 110 2.27 11.12 15.98
N VAL A 111 1.38 10.53 15.19
CA VAL A 111 1.07 9.09 15.24
C VAL A 111 2.00 8.22 14.38
N GLY A 112 2.98 8.81 13.68
CA GLY A 112 3.91 8.09 12.81
C GLY A 112 3.37 7.82 11.40
N LYS A 113 2.41 8.62 10.92
CA LYS A 113 1.82 8.54 9.58
C LYS A 113 2.90 8.52 8.48
N SER A 114 3.79 9.52 8.48
CA SER A 114 4.80 9.70 7.43
C SER A 114 5.84 8.58 7.42
N THR A 115 6.26 8.09 8.60
CA THR A 115 7.13 6.93 8.73
C THR A 115 6.46 5.66 8.20
N THR A 116 5.16 5.50 8.47
CA THR A 116 4.37 4.38 7.93
C THR A 116 4.24 4.50 6.41
N ALA A 117 3.97 5.70 5.88
CA ALA A 117 3.88 5.94 4.43
C ALA A 117 5.20 5.62 3.71
N ALA A 118 6.34 6.08 4.24
CA ALA A 118 7.66 5.80 3.70
C ALA A 118 7.96 4.29 3.65
N ASN A 119 7.80 3.61 4.78
CA ASN A 119 8.06 2.16 4.85
C ASN A 119 7.06 1.34 4.01
N LEU A 120 5.79 1.75 3.92
CA LEU A 120 4.81 1.12 3.03
C LEU A 120 5.23 1.24 1.56
N ALA A 121 5.64 2.43 1.10
CA ALA A 121 6.11 2.64 -0.26
C ALA A 121 7.33 1.77 -0.58
N LEU A 122 8.30 1.74 0.32
CA LEU A 122 9.50 0.91 0.20
C LEU A 122 9.20 -0.58 0.25
N ALA A 123 8.25 -1.01 1.08
CA ALA A 123 7.82 -2.41 1.16
C ALA A 123 7.10 -2.87 -0.11
N LEU A 124 6.22 -2.03 -0.69
CA LEU A 124 5.60 -2.29 -1.99
C LEU A 124 6.64 -2.43 -3.11
N ALA A 125 7.67 -1.55 -3.11
CA ALA A 125 8.77 -1.64 -4.07
C ALA A 125 9.59 -2.92 -3.88
N ARG A 126 9.83 -3.34 -2.64
CA ARG A 126 10.52 -4.59 -2.33
C ARG A 126 9.72 -5.84 -2.73
N GLU A 127 8.39 -5.76 -2.71
CA GLU A 127 7.50 -6.79 -3.26
C GLU A 127 7.43 -6.77 -4.80
N GLY A 128 8.23 -5.94 -5.46
CA GLY A 128 8.42 -5.91 -6.90
C GLY A 128 7.49 -4.96 -7.65
N ALA A 129 6.78 -4.07 -6.98
CA ALA A 129 5.97 -3.02 -7.61
C ALA A 129 6.83 -1.80 -7.98
N ARG A 130 6.40 -1.06 -8.99
CA ARG A 130 6.93 0.29 -9.29
C ARG A 130 6.14 1.30 -8.46
N VAL A 131 6.85 2.05 -7.62
CA VAL A 131 6.22 2.85 -6.57
C VAL A 131 6.70 4.29 -6.60
N GLY A 132 5.76 5.20 -6.40
CA GLY A 132 6.03 6.59 -6.07
C GLY A 132 5.47 6.96 -4.69
N ILE A 133 6.04 7.98 -4.08
CA ILE A 133 5.51 8.62 -2.86
C ILE A 133 5.39 10.12 -3.07
N LEU A 134 4.22 10.66 -2.71
CA LEU A 134 3.94 12.08 -2.69
C LEU A 134 3.77 12.55 -1.25
N ASP A 135 4.66 13.42 -0.78
CA ASP A 135 4.52 14.13 0.48
C ASP A 135 3.57 15.31 0.29
N ALA A 136 2.38 15.18 0.82
CA ALA A 136 1.34 16.20 0.78
C ALA A 136 1.22 16.99 2.11
N ASP A 137 2.09 16.75 3.08
CA ASP A 137 2.14 17.50 4.34
C ASP A 137 2.98 18.77 4.18
N ILE A 138 2.33 19.85 3.81
CA ILE A 138 2.99 21.14 3.54
C ILE A 138 3.58 21.77 4.80
N TYR A 139 2.94 21.55 5.94
CA TYR A 139 3.35 22.19 7.19
C TYR A 139 4.50 21.46 7.89
N GLY A 140 4.71 20.19 7.57
CA GLY A 140 5.78 19.39 8.11
C GLY A 140 6.27 18.33 7.12
N PRO A 141 6.74 18.77 5.92
CA PRO A 141 7.19 17.82 4.91
C PRO A 141 8.39 17.03 5.43
N SER A 142 8.33 15.72 5.36
CA SER A 142 9.31 14.82 5.98
C SER A 142 9.87 13.77 5.03
N GLN A 143 9.22 13.50 3.90
CA GLN A 143 9.62 12.42 3.02
C GLN A 143 11.00 12.65 2.39
N GLY A 144 11.39 13.91 2.12
CA GLY A 144 12.74 14.22 1.64
C GLY A 144 13.83 13.74 2.59
N ILE A 145 13.68 14.02 3.89
CA ILE A 145 14.60 13.58 4.93
C ILE A 145 14.59 12.06 5.05
N MET A 146 13.40 11.45 5.14
CA MET A 146 13.24 9.99 5.31
C MET A 146 13.83 9.20 4.15
N PHE A 147 13.81 9.76 2.94
CA PHE A 147 14.41 9.14 1.76
C PHE A 147 15.88 9.55 1.52
N GLY A 148 16.51 10.25 2.46
CA GLY A 148 17.91 10.67 2.38
C GLY A 148 18.20 11.62 1.22
N ILE A 149 17.21 12.37 0.77
CA ILE A 149 17.35 13.36 -0.29
C ILE A 149 17.95 14.62 0.34
N PRO A 150 19.10 15.11 -0.17
CA PRO A 150 19.78 16.28 0.42
C PRO A 150 18.88 17.52 0.43
N GLU A 151 18.97 18.30 1.50
CA GLU A 151 18.28 19.58 1.62
C GLU A 151 18.60 20.52 0.44
N GLY A 152 17.64 21.27 -0.02
CA GLY A 152 17.78 22.14 -1.17
C GLY A 152 17.75 21.44 -2.54
N THR A 153 17.60 20.11 -2.58
CA THR A 153 17.41 19.37 -3.84
C THR A 153 16.10 19.79 -4.49
N ARG A 154 16.16 20.12 -5.79
CA ARG A 154 14.99 20.53 -6.57
C ARG A 154 14.70 19.56 -7.70
N PRO A 155 13.42 19.29 -8.03
CA PRO A 155 13.06 18.47 -9.16
C PRO A 155 13.43 19.16 -10.46
N LYS A 156 13.86 18.39 -11.44
CA LYS A 156 14.04 18.91 -12.81
C LYS A 156 12.67 19.22 -13.40
N ILE A 157 12.62 20.24 -14.24
CA ILE A 157 11.41 20.61 -14.99
C ILE A 157 11.55 20.11 -16.42
N LYS A 158 10.62 19.26 -16.85
CA LYS A 158 10.51 18.75 -18.21
C LYS A 158 9.42 19.54 -18.96
N ASP A 159 9.71 19.92 -20.21
CA ASP A 159 8.78 20.62 -21.11
C ASP A 159 8.17 21.90 -20.49
N GLN A 160 8.92 22.59 -19.63
CA GLN A 160 8.53 23.81 -18.88
C GLN A 160 7.24 23.65 -18.03
N LYS A 161 6.78 22.43 -17.81
CA LYS A 161 5.50 22.15 -17.16
C LYS A 161 5.57 21.04 -16.11
N TRP A 162 6.37 20.00 -16.34
CA TRP A 162 6.31 18.78 -15.56
C TRP A 162 7.46 18.69 -14.59
N PHE A 163 7.19 18.45 -13.33
CA PHE A 163 8.18 18.10 -12.31
C PHE A 163 8.61 16.65 -12.48
N VAL A 164 9.90 16.41 -12.65
CA VAL A 164 10.46 15.06 -12.67
C VAL A 164 10.70 14.62 -11.22
N PRO A 165 10.07 13.55 -10.74
CA PRO A 165 10.28 13.08 -9.37
C PRO A 165 11.75 12.70 -9.13
N ILE A 166 12.16 12.75 -7.86
CA ILE A 166 13.52 12.38 -7.45
C ILE A 166 13.49 10.91 -7.09
N GLU A 167 14.39 10.12 -7.67
CA GLU A 167 14.51 8.71 -7.36
C GLU A 167 15.39 8.52 -6.11
N SER A 168 14.87 7.79 -5.13
CA SER A 168 15.63 7.34 -3.98
C SER A 168 15.16 5.96 -3.53
N HIS A 169 16.12 5.08 -3.22
CA HIS A 169 15.86 3.69 -2.81
C HIS A 169 14.91 2.91 -3.73
N GLY A 170 14.91 3.21 -5.05
CA GLY A 170 14.04 2.58 -6.03
C GLY A 170 12.57 3.05 -5.99
N VAL A 171 12.31 4.18 -5.33
CA VAL A 171 10.99 4.82 -5.25
C VAL A 171 11.09 6.24 -5.83
N GLU A 172 10.11 6.66 -6.61
CA GLU A 172 9.98 8.03 -7.08
C GLU A 172 9.39 8.91 -5.98
N VAL A 173 10.11 9.95 -5.57
CA VAL A 173 9.75 10.82 -4.45
C VAL A 173 9.44 12.23 -4.94
N MET A 174 8.29 12.77 -4.52
CA MET A 174 7.94 14.17 -4.70
C MET A 174 7.44 14.74 -3.38
N SER A 175 7.89 15.94 -3.04
CA SER A 175 7.51 16.63 -1.80
C SER A 175 7.35 18.13 -2.05
N MET A 176 6.47 18.75 -1.31
CA MET A 176 6.34 20.20 -1.27
C MET A 176 7.64 20.88 -0.81
N ALA A 177 8.44 20.23 0.03
CA ALA A 177 9.76 20.72 0.44
C ALA A 177 10.70 21.01 -0.75
N PHE A 178 10.55 20.28 -1.85
CA PHE A 178 11.40 20.47 -3.03
C PHE A 178 11.05 21.72 -3.86
N LEU A 179 9.89 22.34 -3.59
CA LEU A 179 9.38 23.51 -4.32
C LEU A 179 9.48 24.80 -3.49
N THR A 180 9.76 24.70 -2.19
CA THR A 180 9.86 25.83 -1.27
C THR A 180 11.31 26.16 -0.95
N ASP A 181 11.60 27.43 -0.67
CA ASP A 181 12.88 27.86 -0.11
C ASP A 181 12.75 27.98 1.40
N ASP A 182 13.59 27.27 2.15
CA ASP A 182 13.59 27.30 3.62
C ASP A 182 13.84 28.70 4.20
N ASN A 183 14.45 29.60 3.42
CA ASN A 183 14.79 30.96 3.81
C ASN A 183 13.66 31.98 3.61
N THR A 184 12.55 31.61 3.02
CA THR A 184 11.42 32.50 2.81
C THR A 184 10.20 31.98 3.55
N PRO A 185 9.82 32.56 4.70
CA PRO A 185 8.60 32.16 5.39
C PRO A 185 7.39 32.48 4.51
N MET A 186 6.98 31.53 3.69
CA MET A 186 5.74 31.66 2.92
C MET A 186 4.56 31.45 3.88
N VAL A 187 3.78 32.50 4.08
CA VAL A 187 2.51 32.40 4.82
C VAL A 187 1.49 31.69 3.93
N TRP A 188 1.51 30.37 3.98
CA TRP A 188 0.55 29.54 3.25
C TRP A 188 -0.86 29.74 3.83
N ARG A 189 -1.78 30.26 2.99
CA ARG A 189 -3.21 30.28 3.33
C ARG A 189 -3.88 29.08 2.68
N GLY A 190 -4.90 28.49 3.34
CA GLY A 190 -5.57 27.25 2.93
C GLY A 190 -5.84 27.08 1.43
N PRO A 191 -6.45 28.07 0.71
CA PRO A 191 -6.68 27.95 -0.72
C PRO A 191 -5.39 27.85 -1.57
N MET A 192 -4.31 28.54 -1.17
CA MET A 192 -3.01 28.48 -1.86
C MET A 192 -2.36 27.11 -1.67
N VAL A 193 -2.46 26.56 -0.46
CA VAL A 193 -1.98 25.21 -0.10
C VAL A 193 -2.66 24.16 -0.97
N SER A 194 -3.98 24.16 -1.03
CA SER A 194 -4.74 23.21 -1.84
C SER A 194 -4.40 23.33 -3.32
N GLY A 195 -4.19 24.56 -3.83
CA GLY A 195 -3.78 24.79 -5.22
C GLY A 195 -2.39 24.22 -5.53
N ALA A 196 -1.41 24.47 -4.66
CA ALA A 196 -0.05 23.96 -4.81
C ALA A 196 0.00 22.42 -4.76
N LEU A 197 -0.74 21.79 -3.84
CA LEU A 197 -0.85 20.33 -3.76
C LEU A 197 -1.48 19.73 -5.01
N LEU A 198 -2.57 20.31 -5.50
CA LEU A 198 -3.19 19.84 -6.74
C LEU A 198 -2.24 20.00 -7.93
N GLN A 199 -1.47 21.08 -7.98
CA GLN A 199 -0.43 21.27 -8.99
C GLN A 199 0.63 20.17 -8.89
N LEU A 200 1.09 19.83 -7.70
CA LEU A 200 2.06 18.76 -7.48
C LEU A 200 1.53 17.41 -7.98
N VAL A 201 0.29 17.05 -7.61
CA VAL A 201 -0.36 15.81 -8.08
C VAL A 201 -0.52 15.79 -9.59
N THR A 202 -0.94 16.92 -10.19
CA THR A 202 -1.30 16.99 -11.62
C THR A 202 -0.14 17.28 -12.56
N GLN A 203 0.98 17.79 -12.05
CA GLN A 203 2.14 18.20 -12.84
C GLN A 203 3.42 17.40 -12.52
N THR A 204 3.34 16.36 -11.68
CA THR A 204 4.47 15.43 -11.54
C THR A 204 4.43 14.42 -12.68
N ALA A 205 5.57 14.28 -13.37
CA ALA A 205 5.74 13.31 -14.44
C ALA A 205 6.14 11.95 -13.88
N TRP A 206 5.19 11.31 -13.18
CA TRP A 206 5.38 9.95 -12.70
C TRP A 206 5.67 9.01 -13.86
N SER A 207 6.56 8.04 -13.67
CA SER A 207 6.74 6.94 -14.62
C SER A 207 5.52 6.00 -14.61
N ASP A 208 5.64 4.84 -15.21
CA ASP A 208 4.57 3.84 -15.20
C ASP A 208 4.52 3.14 -13.83
N LEU A 209 3.79 3.72 -12.87
CA LEU A 209 3.72 3.27 -11.47
C LEU A 209 2.59 2.28 -11.23
N ASP A 210 2.87 1.24 -10.44
CA ASP A 210 1.85 0.32 -9.93
C ASP A 210 1.10 0.94 -8.73
N TYR A 211 1.84 1.66 -7.87
CA TYR A 211 1.28 2.37 -6.71
C TYR A 211 1.90 3.76 -6.54
N LEU A 212 1.05 4.74 -6.23
CA LEU A 212 1.46 6.04 -5.71
C LEU A 212 0.94 6.17 -4.27
N VAL A 213 1.83 6.21 -3.30
CA VAL A 213 1.49 6.44 -1.90
C VAL A 213 1.44 7.95 -1.66
N ILE A 214 0.33 8.46 -1.14
CA ILE A 214 0.20 9.87 -0.74
C ILE A 214 0.26 9.96 0.78
N ASP A 215 1.31 10.58 1.29
CA ASP A 215 1.42 10.97 2.70
C ASP A 215 0.59 12.22 2.94
N MET A 216 -0.65 12.03 3.45
CA MET A 216 -1.64 13.08 3.62
C MET A 216 -1.25 14.04 4.77
N PRO A 217 -1.66 15.31 4.74
CA PRO A 217 -1.54 16.16 5.93
C PRO A 217 -2.29 15.54 7.12
N PRO A 218 -1.89 15.80 8.38
CA PRO A 218 -2.62 15.27 9.54
C PRO A 218 -3.96 15.96 9.75
N GLY A 219 -4.91 15.25 10.35
CA GLY A 219 -6.24 15.76 10.70
C GLY A 219 -7.32 15.41 9.67
N THR A 220 -8.43 16.14 9.71
CA THR A 220 -9.62 15.94 8.84
C THR A 220 -10.15 17.28 8.29
N GLY A 221 -9.26 18.22 8.03
CA GLY A 221 -9.61 19.58 7.59
C GLY A 221 -9.81 19.68 6.06
N ASP A 222 -9.99 20.92 5.60
CA ASP A 222 -10.34 21.23 4.20
C ASP A 222 -9.29 20.76 3.19
N ILE A 223 -8.01 20.70 3.57
CA ILE A 223 -6.93 20.27 2.67
C ILE A 223 -7.06 18.78 2.39
N GLN A 224 -7.24 17.95 3.42
CA GLN A 224 -7.44 16.51 3.27
C GLN A 224 -8.69 16.22 2.47
N LEU A 225 -9.78 16.92 2.77
CA LEU A 225 -11.04 16.74 2.05
C LEU A 225 -10.90 17.13 0.57
N THR A 226 -10.22 18.24 0.29
CA THR A 226 -9.96 18.68 -1.10
C THR A 226 -9.12 17.67 -1.87
N LEU A 227 -8.04 17.16 -1.27
CA LEU A 227 -7.22 16.10 -1.90
C LEU A 227 -8.03 14.84 -2.16
N ALA A 228 -8.77 14.37 -1.14
CA ALA A 228 -9.60 13.18 -1.25
C ALA A 228 -10.69 13.30 -2.33
N GLN A 229 -11.25 14.50 -2.55
CA GLN A 229 -12.25 14.73 -3.59
C GLN A 229 -11.67 14.92 -5.00
N LYS A 230 -10.43 15.41 -5.11
CA LYS A 230 -9.83 15.77 -6.40
C LYS A 230 -8.89 14.70 -6.94
N VAL A 231 -8.34 13.85 -6.09
CA VAL A 231 -7.44 12.76 -6.46
C VAL A 231 -8.21 11.44 -6.45
N PRO A 232 -8.20 10.66 -7.52
CA PRO A 232 -8.89 9.37 -7.57
C PRO A 232 -8.12 8.33 -6.75
N VAL A 233 -8.39 8.29 -5.45
CA VAL A 233 -7.75 7.40 -4.49
C VAL A 233 -8.41 6.01 -4.56
N ALA A 234 -7.62 4.96 -4.79
CA ALA A 234 -8.09 3.59 -4.79
C ALA A 234 -8.50 3.12 -3.39
N GLY A 235 -7.86 3.68 -2.35
CA GLY A 235 -8.25 3.44 -0.96
C GLY A 235 -7.34 4.16 0.03
N ALA A 236 -7.79 4.25 1.28
CA ALA A 236 -7.10 4.94 2.35
C ALA A 236 -6.67 3.98 3.48
N VAL A 237 -5.43 4.15 3.95
CA VAL A 237 -4.88 3.52 5.16
C VAL A 237 -4.92 4.54 6.29
N ILE A 238 -5.55 4.19 7.42
CA ILE A 238 -5.67 5.08 8.57
C ILE A 238 -4.64 4.69 9.63
N VAL A 239 -3.70 5.59 9.92
CA VAL A 239 -2.68 5.38 10.94
C VAL A 239 -3.12 6.01 12.26
N THR A 240 -3.04 5.26 13.34
CA THR A 240 -3.37 5.70 14.70
C THR A 240 -2.41 5.10 15.72
N THR A 241 -2.53 5.50 16.99
CA THR A 241 -1.91 4.85 18.14
C THR A 241 -2.99 4.31 19.06
N PRO A 242 -2.68 3.39 20.02
CA PRO A 242 -3.69 2.78 20.89
C PRO A 242 -4.42 3.76 21.84
N GLN A 243 -3.92 4.98 22.01
CA GLN A 243 -4.47 5.99 22.91
C GLN A 243 -5.90 6.41 22.51
N ASP A 244 -6.81 6.50 23.46
CA ASP A 244 -8.23 6.86 23.24
C ASP A 244 -8.41 8.18 22.43
N LEU A 245 -7.59 9.20 22.72
CA LEU A 245 -7.64 10.47 21.98
C LEU A 245 -7.24 10.32 20.52
N ALA A 246 -6.24 9.45 20.23
CA ALA A 246 -5.83 9.18 18.86
C ALA A 246 -6.90 8.39 18.11
N LEU A 247 -7.53 7.43 18.77
CA LEU A 247 -8.64 6.64 18.23
C LEU A 247 -9.87 7.50 17.93
N LEU A 248 -10.18 8.48 18.80
CA LEU A 248 -11.27 9.42 18.55
C LEU A 248 -11.04 10.23 17.26
N ASP A 249 -9.83 10.69 17.03
CA ASP A 249 -9.49 11.44 15.81
C ASP A 249 -9.39 10.52 14.59
N ALA A 250 -8.90 9.28 14.74
CA ALA A 250 -8.87 8.29 13.67
C ALA A 250 -10.30 7.95 13.17
N ARG A 251 -11.30 7.89 14.08
CA ARG A 251 -12.72 7.74 13.70
C ARG A 251 -13.18 8.85 12.76
N LYS A 252 -12.81 10.10 13.04
CA LYS A 252 -13.14 11.24 12.16
C LYS A 252 -12.49 11.08 10.78
N GLY A 253 -11.26 10.54 10.74
CA GLY A 253 -10.56 10.22 9.48
C GLY A 253 -11.31 9.16 8.67
N VAL A 254 -11.73 8.06 9.28
CA VAL A 254 -12.54 7.02 8.62
C VAL A 254 -13.84 7.61 8.07
N GLU A 255 -14.56 8.39 8.88
CA GLU A 255 -15.81 9.03 8.46
C GLU A 255 -15.62 10.04 7.32
N MET A 256 -14.50 10.77 7.32
CA MET A 256 -14.17 11.69 6.22
C MET A 256 -14.05 10.95 4.90
N PHE A 257 -13.27 9.85 4.85
CA PHE A 257 -13.10 9.08 3.62
C PHE A 257 -14.41 8.43 3.16
N ARG A 258 -15.23 7.92 4.09
CA ARG A 258 -16.57 7.39 3.76
C ARG A 258 -17.48 8.43 3.13
N LYS A 259 -17.49 9.66 3.66
CA LYS A 259 -18.31 10.77 3.10
C LYS A 259 -17.95 11.15 1.68
N VAL A 260 -16.69 10.93 1.27
CA VAL A 260 -16.24 11.19 -0.11
C VAL A 260 -16.17 9.93 -0.96
N ASN A 261 -16.77 8.82 -0.49
CA ASN A 261 -16.83 7.53 -1.17
C ASN A 261 -15.46 6.92 -1.50
N ILE A 262 -14.45 7.18 -0.67
CA ILE A 262 -13.16 6.51 -0.75
C ILE A 262 -13.16 5.35 0.24
N PRO A 263 -12.87 4.12 -0.23
CA PRO A 263 -12.82 2.97 0.65
C PRO A 263 -11.67 3.09 1.64
N VAL A 264 -11.93 2.73 2.90
CA VAL A 264 -10.88 2.56 3.91
C VAL A 264 -10.38 1.12 3.82
N LEU A 265 -9.12 0.95 3.38
CA LEU A 265 -8.48 -0.36 3.23
C LEU A 265 -8.29 -1.05 4.58
N GLY A 266 -8.00 -0.25 5.61
CA GLY A 266 -7.88 -0.70 6.98
C GLY A 266 -7.16 0.30 7.87
N VAL A 267 -6.86 -0.16 9.08
CA VAL A 267 -6.20 0.61 10.15
C VAL A 267 -4.80 0.06 10.38
N VAL A 268 -3.83 0.94 10.60
CA VAL A 268 -2.51 0.62 11.13
C VAL A 268 -2.41 1.17 12.55
N GLU A 269 -2.23 0.29 13.53
CA GLU A 269 -1.95 0.67 14.91
C GLU A 269 -0.44 0.83 15.08
N ASN A 270 0.04 2.06 15.12
CA ASN A 270 1.45 2.34 15.36
C ASN A 270 1.70 2.52 16.87
N MET A 271 2.95 2.27 17.31
CA MET A 271 3.36 2.33 18.72
C MET A 271 2.53 1.37 19.60
N ALA A 272 2.11 0.24 19.04
CA ALA A 272 1.26 -0.75 19.73
C ALA A 272 1.96 -1.39 20.91
N VAL A 273 3.26 -1.66 20.80
CA VAL A 273 4.07 -2.31 21.83
C VAL A 273 5.49 -1.72 21.82
N HIS A 274 6.05 -1.50 22.98
CA HIS A 274 7.47 -1.22 23.16
C HIS A 274 8.19 -2.49 23.63
N ILE A 275 9.26 -2.86 22.92
CA ILE A 275 10.11 -3.98 23.32
C ILE A 275 11.41 -3.39 23.88
N CYS A 276 11.65 -3.62 25.17
CA CYS A 276 12.86 -3.13 25.84
C CYS A 276 14.11 -3.74 25.20
N SER A 277 15.01 -2.89 24.70
CA SER A 277 16.24 -3.33 24.05
C SER A 277 17.23 -4.03 25.01
N ASN A 278 17.08 -3.84 26.33
CA ASN A 278 17.95 -4.44 27.33
C ASN A 278 17.50 -5.83 27.79
N CYS A 279 16.20 -6.03 28.01
CA CYS A 279 15.69 -7.28 28.59
C CYS A 279 14.61 -8.00 27.74
N GLY A 280 14.21 -7.44 26.61
CA GLY A 280 13.20 -8.01 25.73
C GLY A 280 11.76 -7.94 26.28
N HIS A 281 11.52 -7.30 27.43
CA HIS A 281 10.19 -7.14 28.00
C HIS A 281 9.30 -6.32 27.04
N ALA A 282 8.12 -6.85 26.72
CA ALA A 282 7.13 -6.18 25.89
C ALA A 282 6.15 -5.40 26.77
N GLU A 283 5.94 -4.12 26.48
CA GLU A 283 5.13 -3.22 27.28
C GLU A 283 4.22 -2.36 26.40
N HIS A 284 2.94 -2.29 26.73
CA HIS A 284 1.94 -1.49 26.00
C HIS A 284 1.83 -0.08 26.59
N LEU A 285 2.82 0.78 26.31
CA LEU A 285 2.94 2.12 26.90
C LEU A 285 1.74 3.03 26.62
N PHE A 286 1.05 2.83 25.51
CA PHE A 286 -0.09 3.65 25.06
C PHE A 286 -1.44 2.93 25.12
N GLY A 287 -1.51 1.76 25.75
CA GLY A 287 -2.69 0.90 25.78
C GLY A 287 -2.61 -0.23 24.76
N GLU A 288 -3.61 -1.07 24.71
CA GLU A 288 -3.65 -2.30 23.93
C GLU A 288 -4.97 -2.45 23.16
N GLY A 289 -4.89 -2.92 21.91
CA GLY A 289 -6.02 -3.33 21.09
C GLY A 289 -6.95 -2.18 20.66
N GLY A 290 -6.47 -0.92 20.69
CA GLY A 290 -7.26 0.22 20.27
C GLY A 290 -7.55 0.21 18.76
N GLY A 291 -6.55 -0.14 17.96
CA GLY A 291 -6.67 -0.27 16.50
C GLY A 291 -7.64 -1.38 16.10
N GLU A 292 -7.59 -2.53 16.79
CA GLU A 292 -8.51 -3.66 16.56
C GLU A 292 -9.97 -3.28 16.87
N LYS A 293 -10.20 -2.59 18.00
CA LYS A 293 -11.53 -2.06 18.35
C LYS A 293 -12.05 -1.09 17.30
N LEU A 294 -11.20 -0.20 16.81
CA LEU A 294 -11.54 0.74 15.74
C LEU A 294 -11.87 0.01 14.44
N ALA A 295 -11.03 -0.92 14.03
CA ALA A 295 -11.20 -1.72 12.81
C ALA A 295 -12.53 -2.51 12.88
N SER A 296 -12.80 -3.22 13.98
CA SER A 296 -14.04 -3.96 14.20
C SER A 296 -15.27 -3.05 14.18
N GLN A 297 -15.22 -1.88 14.82
CA GLN A 297 -16.32 -0.93 14.85
C GLN A 297 -16.74 -0.44 13.46
N TYR A 298 -15.76 -0.30 12.56
CA TYR A 298 -16.00 0.20 11.21
C TYR A 298 -16.08 -0.91 10.15
N GLY A 299 -15.94 -2.18 10.54
CA GLY A 299 -15.97 -3.32 9.62
C GLY A 299 -14.81 -3.26 8.61
N VAL A 300 -13.66 -2.74 9.02
CA VAL A 300 -12.40 -2.73 8.26
C VAL A 300 -11.36 -3.60 8.94
N GLU A 301 -10.23 -3.87 8.30
CA GLU A 301 -9.18 -4.72 8.84
C GLU A 301 -8.15 -3.93 9.65
N LEU A 302 -7.59 -4.54 10.70
CA LEU A 302 -6.33 -4.12 11.28
C LEU A 302 -5.20 -4.66 10.39
N LEU A 303 -4.60 -3.79 9.58
CA LEU A 303 -3.60 -4.18 8.57
C LEU A 303 -2.24 -4.49 9.18
N ALA A 304 -1.89 -3.79 10.26
CA ALA A 304 -0.64 -4.02 10.99
C ALA A 304 -0.68 -3.39 12.38
N SER A 305 0.09 -3.99 13.31
CA SER A 305 0.46 -3.42 14.61
C SER A 305 1.97 -3.21 14.63
N LEU A 306 2.40 -1.95 14.60
CA LEU A 306 3.80 -1.55 14.52
C LEU A 306 4.36 -1.24 15.90
N PRO A 307 5.60 -1.64 16.21
CA PRO A 307 6.20 -1.37 17.52
C PRO A 307 6.65 0.08 17.65
N LEU A 308 6.70 0.56 18.90
CA LEU A 308 7.43 1.76 19.25
C LEU A 308 8.92 1.38 19.39
N SER A 309 9.74 1.84 18.44
CA SER A 309 11.17 1.51 18.40
C SER A 309 12.03 2.73 18.10
N MET A 310 13.12 2.88 18.83
CA MET A 310 14.14 3.90 18.55
C MET A 310 14.78 3.69 17.17
N LEU A 311 14.99 2.44 16.77
CA LEU A 311 15.59 2.10 15.48
C LEU A 311 14.76 2.65 14.31
N ILE A 312 13.44 2.50 14.36
CA ILE A 312 12.54 3.03 13.30
C ILE A 312 12.76 4.54 13.15
N ARG A 313 12.84 5.28 14.26
CA ARG A 313 13.08 6.72 14.25
C ARG A 313 14.47 7.06 13.70
N GLU A 314 15.51 6.45 14.24
CA GLU A 314 16.90 6.73 13.85
C GLU A 314 17.16 6.42 12.38
N GLN A 315 16.62 5.33 11.89
CA GLN A 315 16.73 4.93 10.48
C GLN A 315 15.97 5.89 9.56
N ALA A 316 14.75 6.31 9.94
CA ALA A 316 13.98 7.29 9.19
C ALA A 316 14.66 8.68 9.18
N ASP A 317 15.13 9.16 10.33
CA ASP A 317 15.89 10.41 10.46
C ASP A 317 17.22 10.36 9.69
N GLY A 318 17.82 9.17 9.60
CA GLY A 318 19.05 8.91 8.85
C GLY A 318 18.87 8.72 7.34
N GLY A 319 17.66 8.88 6.81
CA GLY A 319 17.38 8.77 5.38
C GLY A 319 17.38 7.34 4.83
N LYS A 320 17.29 6.34 5.70
CA LYS A 320 17.22 4.91 5.37
C LYS A 320 16.15 4.24 6.22
N PRO A 321 14.86 4.36 5.89
CA PRO A 321 13.79 3.73 6.65
C PRO A 321 14.00 2.22 6.82
N THR A 322 13.37 1.63 7.82
CA THR A 322 13.66 0.26 8.31
C THR A 322 13.65 -0.80 7.20
N VAL A 323 12.73 -0.68 6.24
CA VAL A 323 12.66 -1.62 5.09
C VAL A 323 13.93 -1.61 4.25
N ILE A 324 14.70 -0.50 4.25
CA ILE A 324 15.99 -0.37 3.55
C ILE A 324 17.15 -0.67 4.47
N ALA A 325 17.12 -0.12 5.69
CA ALA A 325 18.24 -0.26 6.64
C ALA A 325 18.41 -1.71 7.13
N GLU A 326 17.30 -2.38 7.45
CA GLU A 326 17.28 -3.74 7.98
C GLU A 326 16.18 -4.58 7.30
N PRO A 327 16.38 -4.90 6.01
CA PRO A 327 15.32 -5.49 5.19
C PRO A 327 14.80 -6.84 5.68
N ASP A 328 15.57 -7.59 6.45
CA ASP A 328 15.21 -8.94 6.94
C ASP A 328 14.85 -8.92 8.44
N SER A 329 14.73 -7.72 9.05
CA SER A 329 14.28 -7.59 10.43
C SER A 329 12.79 -7.92 10.59
N GLN A 330 12.39 -8.30 11.80
CA GLN A 330 10.97 -8.54 12.11
C GLN A 330 10.10 -7.30 11.81
N ILE A 331 10.62 -6.11 12.06
CA ILE A 331 9.89 -4.85 11.78
C ILE A 331 9.70 -4.66 10.28
N ALA A 332 10.74 -4.92 9.47
CA ALA A 332 10.62 -4.85 8.01
C ALA A 332 9.62 -5.88 7.47
N MET A 333 9.56 -7.07 8.06
CA MET A 333 8.56 -8.10 7.70
C MET A 333 7.12 -7.61 7.95
N VAL A 334 6.87 -6.92 9.08
CA VAL A 334 5.53 -6.34 9.35
C VAL A 334 5.15 -5.29 8.29
N TYR A 335 6.09 -4.47 7.84
CA TYR A 335 5.82 -3.53 6.74
C TYR A 335 5.59 -4.24 5.40
N GLN A 336 6.27 -5.36 5.13
CA GLN A 336 6.04 -6.17 3.93
C GLN A 336 4.65 -6.83 3.97
N GLU A 337 4.23 -7.34 5.12
CA GLU A 337 2.87 -7.85 5.34
C GLU A 337 1.83 -6.74 5.13
N LEU A 338 2.05 -5.55 5.70
CA LEU A 338 1.22 -4.37 5.46
C LEU A 338 1.08 -4.06 3.97
N ALA A 339 2.18 -4.10 3.22
CA ALA A 339 2.18 -3.83 1.78
C ALA A 339 1.31 -4.84 1.01
N ARG A 340 1.42 -6.13 1.34
CA ARG A 340 0.60 -7.19 0.73
C ARG A 340 -0.87 -7.04 1.10
N HIS A 341 -1.19 -6.76 2.37
CA HIS A 341 -2.57 -6.50 2.80
C HIS A 341 -3.17 -5.30 2.04
N VAL A 342 -2.44 -4.19 1.92
CA VAL A 342 -2.91 -3.00 1.17
C VAL A 342 -3.20 -3.36 -0.28
N GLY A 343 -2.28 -4.05 -0.96
CA GLY A 343 -2.47 -4.49 -2.35
C GLY A 343 -3.65 -5.44 -2.51
N ALA A 344 -3.76 -6.45 -1.65
CA ALA A 344 -4.85 -7.43 -1.68
C ALA A 344 -6.22 -6.78 -1.41
N ARG A 345 -6.30 -5.80 -0.49
CA ARG A 345 -7.54 -5.05 -0.21
C ARG A 345 -8.02 -4.25 -1.42
N ILE A 346 -7.12 -3.67 -2.20
CA ILE A 346 -7.49 -2.98 -3.44
C ILE A 346 -8.13 -3.98 -4.42
N VAL A 347 -7.52 -5.15 -4.61
CA VAL A 347 -8.05 -6.22 -5.49
C VAL A 347 -9.46 -6.67 -5.05
N LEU A 348 -9.65 -6.92 -3.75
CA LEU A 348 -10.94 -7.36 -3.22
C LEU A 348 -12.04 -6.32 -3.38
N GLN A 349 -11.71 -5.04 -3.28
CA GLN A 349 -12.68 -3.95 -3.47
C GLN A 349 -13.09 -3.80 -4.92
N GLU A 350 -12.16 -3.94 -5.86
CA GLU A 350 -12.48 -3.93 -7.29
C GLU A 350 -13.39 -5.10 -7.68
N ALA A 351 -13.14 -6.29 -7.12
CA ALA A 351 -13.98 -7.47 -7.34
C ALA A 351 -15.40 -7.31 -6.78
N ALA A 352 -15.56 -6.56 -5.68
CA ALA A 352 -16.87 -6.29 -5.06
C ALA A 352 -17.69 -5.20 -5.77
N THR A 353 -17.07 -4.40 -6.66
CA THR A 353 -17.77 -3.34 -7.40
C THR A 353 -18.44 -3.94 -8.63
N PRO A 354 -19.79 -3.95 -8.74
CA PRO A 354 -20.48 -4.50 -9.91
C PRO A 354 -20.00 -3.80 -11.19
N ALA A 355 -19.64 -4.56 -12.21
CA ALA A 355 -19.37 -4.00 -13.53
C ALA A 355 -20.63 -3.26 -14.01
N MET A 356 -20.54 -1.94 -14.24
CA MET A 356 -21.65 -1.21 -14.89
C MET A 356 -21.92 -1.87 -16.24
N PRO A 357 -23.18 -2.23 -16.53
CA PRO A 357 -23.51 -2.76 -17.83
C PRO A 357 -23.18 -1.71 -18.90
N ASN A 358 -22.41 -2.11 -19.90
CA ASN A 358 -22.21 -1.29 -21.10
C ASN A 358 -23.57 -1.19 -21.83
N ILE A 359 -24.23 -0.06 -21.71
CA ILE A 359 -25.41 0.25 -22.50
C ILE A 359 -24.89 0.70 -23.87
N THR A 360 -24.84 -0.22 -24.83
CA THR A 360 -24.69 0.13 -26.24
C THR A 360 -26.07 0.61 -26.73
N VAL A 361 -26.21 1.91 -26.96
CA VAL A 361 -27.36 2.44 -27.72
C VAL A 361 -27.06 2.16 -29.18
N SER A 362 -27.74 1.20 -29.77
CA SER A 362 -27.79 1.05 -31.22
C SER A 362 -28.93 1.97 -31.72
N ASP A 363 -28.56 2.99 -32.49
CA ASP A 363 -29.54 3.72 -33.31
C ASP A 363 -29.92 2.81 -34.45
N ASP A 364 -31.14 2.21 -34.39
CA ASP A 364 -31.88 1.63 -35.52
C ASP A 364 -32.82 2.67 -36.10
#